data_df6d0ab8beae11562f43d6a2dac8438f
#
_entry.id   df6d0ab8beae11562f43d6a2dac8438f
#
_cell.length_a   1.000
_cell.length_b   1.000
_cell.length_c   1.000
_cell.angle_alpha   90.00
_cell.angle_beta   90.00
_cell.angle_gamma   90.00
#
_symmetry.space_group_name_H-M   'P 1'
#
loop_
_entity.id
_entity.type
_entity.pdbx_description
1 polymer ?
#
loop_
_entity_poly.entity_id
_entity_poly.type
_entity_poly.pdbx_seq_one_letter_code
_entity_poly.pdbx_strand_id
1 'polypeptide(L)'
;MAQEKKERIFISYKRVDKERVFAIKDGIEQATGEKCWIDLDGIESDAQFVAKIMTAIDQCDVFLFMRSKEHNKIVDLATDWTYRELNYELAKGKNIVFVNLDNSPMPDWVSFMFPHQQEIDATDPEKLARLNKDLCEWLGIGPSLEPDPAELEKAKRDALPNGEFQVGDLMYQASENGNGLTVCGLVNKAAIEIYIPSQIQYGKYTYEVTSIGNYAFSICSKLTSITIPNSVTSIGNGAFAWCEGLTSISIPNSVTSIGEEAFVGCSSLTSITIPNSVTTILEGAFEGCSSLTSITIPNSVTSIGKGAFEGCYDLTSITIPNSVTSIGNRAFEGCYDLTSITIPNSVTSIGMDAFYGCESLTSITIPNSVTSIGERAFNACSSLTSIVVEKGHRKYDSRENCNAIIETASNTLIQGCYSTIIPNSVTSIGDWAFASCPRLTSITIPNSVTSIGDWAFRFCTGLTSITIPNSVTSIGEEAFSYCLSLTSITIPNSVTSIGNGAFSHCSSLASIIIPNSVTSIGERAFDGCSSLKSIKIPRTVTYIGKGAFPEHTQVIRE
;
A
#
# COMPACT_ATOMS: atom_id res chain seq x y z
N MET A 1 -13.89 -24.72 50.70
CA MET A 1 -14.50 -25.18 49.43
C MET A 1 -15.22 -23.97 48.86
N ALA A 2 -14.72 -23.38 47.79
CA ALA A 2 -15.44 -22.32 47.09
C ALA A 2 -16.67 -22.99 46.47
N GLN A 3 -17.88 -22.47 46.77
CA GLN A 3 -19.10 -22.85 46.05
C GLN A 3 -18.84 -22.43 44.60
N GLU A 4 -18.85 -23.40 43.67
CA GLU A 4 -18.92 -23.11 42.23
C GLU A 4 -20.16 -22.24 42.00
N LYS A 5 -19.95 -21.04 41.43
CA LYS A 5 -21.02 -20.12 41.14
C LYS A 5 -21.89 -20.78 40.07
N LYS A 6 -23.16 -21.03 40.37
CA LYS A 6 -24.15 -21.64 39.48
C LYS A 6 -24.35 -20.74 38.27
N GLU A 7 -24.20 -21.27 37.05
CA GLU A 7 -24.54 -20.56 35.82
C GLU A 7 -26.09 -20.51 35.67
N ARG A 8 -26.66 -19.30 35.71
CA ARG A 8 -28.11 -19.09 35.80
C ARG A 8 -28.79 -18.96 34.44
N ILE A 9 -28.00 -18.73 33.37
CA ILE A 9 -28.49 -18.53 32.00
C ILE A 9 -27.89 -19.60 31.11
N PHE A 10 -28.73 -20.34 30.38
CA PHE A 10 -28.33 -21.31 29.37
C PHE A 10 -28.67 -20.77 27.97
N ILE A 11 -27.74 -20.87 27.02
CA ILE A 11 -27.90 -20.43 25.64
C ILE A 11 -27.82 -21.61 24.69
N SER A 12 -28.91 -21.89 24.00
CA SER A 12 -29.01 -22.87 22.92
C SER A 12 -29.00 -22.18 21.55
N TYR A 13 -28.16 -22.64 20.62
CA TYR A 13 -27.99 -22.03 19.31
C TYR A 13 -27.47 -23.00 18.24
N LYS A 14 -27.60 -22.64 16.94
CA LYS A 14 -26.92 -23.34 15.84
C LYS A 14 -25.49 -22.84 15.68
N ARG A 15 -24.52 -23.74 15.52
CA ARG A 15 -23.08 -23.39 15.39
C ARG A 15 -22.74 -22.38 14.31
N VAL A 16 -23.47 -22.39 13.21
CA VAL A 16 -23.31 -21.41 12.13
C VAL A 16 -23.55 -19.98 12.61
N ASP A 17 -24.30 -19.78 13.70
CA ASP A 17 -24.63 -18.47 14.29
C ASP A 17 -23.66 -18.07 15.41
N LYS A 18 -22.58 -18.81 15.65
CA LYS A 18 -21.65 -18.66 16.77
C LYS A 18 -21.22 -17.20 17.01
N GLU A 19 -20.73 -16.50 15.97
CA GLU A 19 -20.23 -15.13 16.12
C GLU A 19 -21.28 -14.15 16.63
N ARG A 20 -22.51 -14.26 16.12
CA ARG A 20 -23.63 -13.39 16.54
C ARG A 20 -24.07 -13.71 17.96
N VAL A 21 -24.16 -14.99 18.28
CA VAL A 21 -24.56 -15.44 19.61
C VAL A 21 -23.56 -15.02 20.68
N PHE A 22 -22.25 -15.08 20.37
CA PHE A 22 -21.22 -14.67 21.31
C PHE A 22 -21.27 -13.17 21.60
N ALA A 23 -21.53 -12.32 20.59
CA ALA A 23 -21.72 -10.88 20.82
C ALA A 23 -22.90 -10.59 21.75
N ILE A 24 -24.03 -11.31 21.57
CA ILE A 24 -25.21 -11.19 22.44
C ILE A 24 -24.91 -11.72 23.85
N LYS A 25 -24.27 -12.89 23.96
CA LYS A 25 -23.84 -13.48 25.22
C LYS A 25 -22.99 -12.51 26.04
N ASP A 26 -21.96 -11.90 25.42
CA ASP A 26 -21.07 -10.97 26.10
C ASP A 26 -21.84 -9.74 26.62
N GLY A 27 -22.80 -9.23 25.84
CA GLY A 27 -23.69 -8.17 26.26
C GLY A 27 -24.59 -8.58 27.45
N ILE A 28 -25.12 -9.80 27.46
CA ILE A 28 -25.91 -10.34 28.55
C ILE A 28 -25.07 -10.50 29.82
N GLU A 29 -23.87 -11.09 29.72
CA GLU A 29 -22.96 -11.27 30.84
C GLU A 29 -22.52 -9.91 31.42
N GLN A 30 -22.32 -8.93 30.56
CA GLN A 30 -22.00 -7.56 30.99
C GLN A 30 -23.16 -6.92 31.74
N ALA A 31 -24.38 -7.02 31.21
CA ALA A 31 -25.58 -6.39 31.80
C ALA A 31 -26.02 -7.06 33.11
N THR A 32 -25.92 -8.39 33.20
CA THR A 32 -26.45 -9.15 34.35
C THR A 32 -25.38 -9.47 35.40
N GLY A 33 -24.09 -9.43 35.03
CA GLY A 33 -22.97 -9.91 35.85
C GLY A 33 -22.97 -11.44 36.07
N GLU A 34 -23.88 -12.17 35.40
CA GLU A 34 -23.98 -13.62 35.46
C GLU A 34 -23.32 -14.27 34.26
N LYS A 35 -22.65 -15.40 34.46
CA LYS A 35 -22.08 -16.19 33.37
C LYS A 35 -23.16 -16.97 32.65
N CYS A 36 -23.07 -17.03 31.33
CA CYS A 36 -23.93 -17.83 30.48
C CYS A 36 -23.27 -19.17 30.20
N TRP A 37 -23.99 -20.25 30.42
CA TRP A 37 -23.58 -21.54 29.91
C TRP A 37 -23.87 -21.62 28.41
N ILE A 38 -22.87 -22.04 27.63
CA ILE A 38 -22.97 -22.16 26.18
C ILE A 38 -22.12 -23.35 25.71
N ASP A 39 -22.58 -24.11 24.73
CA ASP A 39 -21.79 -25.20 24.15
C ASP A 39 -20.65 -24.65 23.30
N LEU A 40 -19.42 -24.78 23.77
CA LEU A 40 -18.20 -24.30 23.10
C LEU A 40 -17.54 -25.38 22.24
N ASP A 41 -17.60 -26.65 22.67
CA ASP A 41 -16.62 -27.66 22.26
C ASP A 41 -17.10 -28.65 21.20
N GLY A 42 -18.28 -28.50 20.70
CA GLY A 42 -18.74 -29.37 19.63
C GLY A 42 -18.80 -30.84 19.94
N ILE A 43 -19.90 -31.35 19.62
CA ILE A 43 -20.40 -32.70 19.79
C ILE A 43 -19.32 -33.78 19.57
N GLU A 44 -18.68 -34.18 20.63
CA GLU A 44 -18.39 -35.59 20.81
C GLU A 44 -19.63 -36.23 21.42
N SER A 45 -20.19 -37.24 20.76
CA SER A 45 -21.43 -37.93 21.13
C SER A 45 -21.25 -38.81 22.39
N ASP A 46 -20.45 -38.34 23.35
CA ASP A 46 -20.17 -39.08 24.57
C ASP A 46 -21.29 -38.82 25.61
N ALA A 47 -21.69 -39.90 26.28
CA ALA A 47 -22.70 -39.89 27.33
C ALA A 47 -22.37 -38.88 28.47
N GLN A 48 -21.09 -38.58 28.72
CA GLN A 48 -20.65 -37.59 29.69
C GLN A 48 -20.96 -36.17 29.25
N PHE A 49 -20.88 -35.87 27.96
CA PHE A 49 -21.21 -34.52 27.41
C PHE A 49 -22.72 -34.26 27.50
N VAL A 50 -23.55 -35.22 27.11
CA VAL A 50 -25.02 -35.13 27.26
C VAL A 50 -25.41 -34.88 28.70
N ALA A 51 -24.77 -35.57 29.65
CA ALA A 51 -25.03 -35.37 31.08
C ALA A 51 -24.63 -33.94 31.56
N LYS A 52 -23.56 -33.35 31.02
CA LYS A 52 -23.16 -31.93 31.31
C LYS A 52 -24.19 -30.93 30.81
N ILE A 53 -24.68 -31.08 29.57
CA ILE A 53 -25.74 -30.22 29.01
C ILE A 53 -26.99 -30.32 29.88
N MET A 54 -27.47 -31.53 30.16
CA MET A 54 -28.66 -31.76 30.97
C MET A 54 -28.50 -31.16 32.40
N THR A 55 -27.32 -31.28 33.00
CA THR A 55 -27.03 -30.68 34.28
C THR A 55 -27.05 -29.16 34.22
N ALA A 56 -26.46 -28.55 33.19
CA ALA A 56 -26.49 -27.10 33.01
C ALA A 56 -27.92 -26.57 32.81
N ILE A 57 -28.73 -27.25 32.02
CA ILE A 57 -30.15 -26.97 31.83
C ILE A 57 -30.93 -27.10 33.15
N ASP A 58 -30.73 -28.16 33.92
CA ASP A 58 -31.39 -28.34 35.21
C ASP A 58 -31.04 -27.23 36.22
N GLN A 59 -29.82 -26.66 36.09
CA GLN A 59 -29.32 -25.62 36.98
C GLN A 59 -29.66 -24.19 36.56
N CYS A 60 -29.98 -23.94 35.29
CA CYS A 60 -30.27 -22.59 34.83
C CYS A 60 -31.63 -22.11 35.34
N ASP A 61 -31.78 -20.80 35.47
CA ASP A 61 -33.02 -20.12 35.80
C ASP A 61 -33.76 -19.64 34.53
N VAL A 62 -33.00 -19.31 33.49
CA VAL A 62 -33.50 -18.84 32.20
C VAL A 62 -32.80 -19.59 31.07
N PHE A 63 -33.59 -20.04 30.10
CA PHE A 63 -33.14 -20.70 28.88
C PHE A 63 -33.35 -19.77 27.68
N LEU A 64 -32.28 -19.37 27.01
CA LEU A 64 -32.32 -18.55 25.79
C LEU A 64 -32.18 -19.42 24.56
N PHE A 65 -33.21 -19.43 23.73
CA PHE A 65 -33.17 -20.12 22.44
C PHE A 65 -32.85 -19.12 21.32
N MET A 66 -31.61 -19.13 20.86
CA MET A 66 -31.10 -18.24 19.81
C MET A 66 -31.46 -18.81 18.43
N ARG A 67 -32.43 -18.21 17.78
CA ARG A 67 -33.03 -18.70 16.55
C ARG A 67 -32.54 -17.90 15.31
N SER A 68 -32.26 -18.62 14.22
CA SER A 68 -31.99 -18.08 12.89
C SER A 68 -32.71 -18.88 11.81
N LYS A 69 -32.60 -18.44 10.54
CA LYS A 69 -33.09 -19.18 9.36
C LYS A 69 -32.55 -20.62 9.26
N GLU A 70 -31.44 -20.92 9.92
CA GLU A 70 -30.86 -22.26 9.90
C GLU A 70 -31.72 -23.28 10.62
N HIS A 71 -32.56 -22.87 11.57
CA HIS A 71 -33.54 -23.72 12.23
C HIS A 71 -34.69 -24.12 11.30
N ASN A 72 -34.95 -23.37 10.24
CA ASN A 72 -35.96 -23.70 9.22
C ASN A 72 -35.49 -24.85 8.29
N LYS A 73 -34.20 -25.20 8.32
CA LYS A 73 -33.60 -26.24 7.50
C LYS A 73 -33.53 -27.62 8.17
N ILE A 74 -34.08 -27.75 9.38
CA ILE A 74 -34.05 -29.02 10.13
C ILE A 74 -34.97 -30.02 9.45
N VAL A 75 -34.39 -31.10 8.95
CA VAL A 75 -35.10 -32.20 8.24
C VAL A 75 -35.48 -33.32 9.22
N ASP A 76 -34.67 -33.58 10.23
CA ASP A 76 -34.89 -34.61 11.25
C ASP A 76 -34.75 -34.01 12.65
N LEU A 77 -35.90 -33.70 13.26
CA LEU A 77 -35.96 -33.15 14.61
C LEU A 77 -35.40 -34.08 15.69
N ALA A 78 -35.49 -35.38 15.48
CA ALA A 78 -35.05 -36.35 16.48
C ALA A 78 -33.53 -36.41 16.65
N THR A 79 -32.78 -35.97 15.64
CA THR A 79 -31.32 -35.92 15.65
C THR A 79 -30.77 -34.53 15.93
N ASP A 80 -31.59 -33.51 15.89
CA ASP A 80 -31.16 -32.13 16.13
C ASP A 80 -31.00 -31.82 17.63
N TRP A 81 -29.80 -31.32 18.01
CA TRP A 81 -29.48 -31.06 19.40
C TRP A 81 -30.27 -29.88 19.98
N THR A 82 -30.44 -28.80 19.23
CA THR A 82 -31.19 -27.63 19.70
C THR A 82 -32.68 -27.96 19.94
N TYR A 83 -33.26 -28.87 19.13
CA TYR A 83 -34.58 -29.41 19.34
C TYR A 83 -34.69 -30.28 20.62
N ARG A 84 -33.65 -31.08 20.87
CA ARG A 84 -33.62 -31.93 22.08
C ARG A 84 -33.47 -31.14 23.35
N GLU A 85 -32.61 -30.09 23.34
CA GLU A 85 -32.44 -29.16 24.45
C GLU A 85 -33.76 -28.44 24.75
N LEU A 86 -34.42 -27.90 23.71
CA LEU A 86 -35.68 -27.19 23.84
C LEU A 86 -36.80 -28.11 24.39
N ASN A 87 -36.90 -29.37 23.93
CA ASN A 87 -37.84 -30.35 24.44
C ASN A 87 -37.58 -30.71 25.91
N TYR A 88 -36.33 -30.83 26.29
CA TYR A 88 -35.97 -31.10 27.67
C TYR A 88 -36.37 -29.98 28.60
N GLU A 89 -36.14 -28.73 28.21
CA GLU A 89 -36.55 -27.53 28.93
C GLU A 89 -38.05 -27.43 29.08
N LEU A 90 -38.80 -27.72 28.01
CA LEU A 90 -40.27 -27.74 28.04
C LEU A 90 -40.77 -28.76 29.08
N ALA A 91 -40.18 -29.93 29.16
CA ALA A 91 -40.51 -30.96 30.13
C ALA A 91 -40.19 -30.55 31.58
N LYS A 92 -39.25 -29.63 31.81
CA LYS A 92 -38.88 -29.11 33.12
C LYS A 92 -39.65 -27.88 33.57
N GLY A 93 -40.45 -27.26 32.68
CA GLY A 93 -41.27 -26.08 33.01
C GLY A 93 -40.44 -24.81 33.28
N LYS A 94 -39.29 -24.69 32.65
CA LYS A 94 -38.39 -23.51 32.75
C LYS A 94 -38.88 -22.31 31.96
N ASN A 95 -38.36 -21.12 32.24
CA ASN A 95 -38.61 -19.90 31.47
C ASN A 95 -37.78 -19.94 30.18
N ILE A 96 -38.46 -20.15 29.06
CA ILE A 96 -37.84 -20.15 27.74
C ILE A 96 -38.06 -18.81 27.06
N VAL A 97 -36.98 -18.19 26.60
CA VAL A 97 -37.00 -16.92 25.84
C VAL A 97 -36.47 -17.16 24.45
N PHE A 98 -37.25 -16.81 23.44
CA PHE A 98 -36.88 -16.91 22.04
C PHE A 98 -36.22 -15.61 21.58
N VAL A 99 -35.02 -15.74 20.98
CA VAL A 99 -34.24 -14.60 20.47
C VAL A 99 -33.98 -14.82 18.98
N ASN A 100 -34.51 -13.94 18.14
CA ASN A 100 -34.37 -14.01 16.68
C ASN A 100 -33.13 -13.27 16.23
N LEU A 101 -32.19 -13.98 15.61
CA LEU A 101 -30.89 -13.43 15.21
C LEU A 101 -30.89 -12.74 13.83
N ASP A 102 -31.83 -13.04 12.94
CA ASP A 102 -31.78 -12.62 11.54
C ASP A 102 -33.14 -12.22 10.95
N ASN A 103 -34.11 -11.96 11.80
CA ASN A 103 -35.48 -11.59 11.45
C ASN A 103 -36.20 -12.59 10.51
N SER A 104 -35.78 -13.85 10.52
CA SER A 104 -36.43 -14.91 9.75
C SER A 104 -37.75 -15.34 10.40
N PRO A 105 -38.72 -15.90 9.63
CA PRO A 105 -39.97 -16.40 10.20
C PRO A 105 -39.71 -17.56 11.16
N MET A 106 -40.59 -17.69 12.18
CA MET A 106 -40.49 -18.79 13.14
C MET A 106 -40.73 -20.14 12.45
N PRO A 107 -39.90 -21.17 12.71
CA PRO A 107 -40.11 -22.49 12.15
C PRO A 107 -41.45 -23.07 12.57
N ASP A 108 -42.12 -23.78 11.65
CA ASP A 108 -43.46 -24.38 11.93
C ASP A 108 -43.45 -25.29 13.15
N TRP A 109 -42.39 -26.06 13.37
CA TRP A 109 -42.25 -26.95 14.50
C TRP A 109 -42.15 -26.21 15.85
N VAL A 110 -41.48 -25.02 15.85
CA VAL A 110 -41.42 -24.16 17.04
C VAL A 110 -42.77 -23.51 17.28
N SER A 111 -43.43 -22.99 16.24
CA SER A 111 -44.77 -22.40 16.32
C SER A 111 -45.83 -23.40 16.81
N PHE A 112 -45.65 -24.68 16.41
CA PHE A 112 -46.54 -25.75 16.89
C PHE A 112 -46.35 -26.04 18.38
N MET A 113 -45.13 -26.05 18.88
CA MET A 113 -44.82 -26.32 20.28
C MET A 113 -45.12 -25.11 21.20
N PHE A 114 -44.98 -23.89 20.69
CA PHE A 114 -45.07 -22.65 21.44
C PHE A 114 -45.96 -21.63 20.72
N PRO A 115 -47.26 -21.89 20.59
CA PRO A 115 -48.18 -21.09 19.74
C PRO A 115 -48.40 -19.65 20.20
N HIS A 116 -48.03 -19.31 21.42
CA HIS A 116 -48.25 -17.97 22.01
C HIS A 116 -46.97 -17.30 22.50
N GLN A 117 -45.80 -17.87 22.15
CA GLN A 117 -44.52 -17.35 22.63
C GLN A 117 -44.13 -16.06 21.86
N GLN A 118 -43.80 -15.03 22.62
CA GLN A 118 -43.20 -13.81 22.03
C GLN A 118 -41.74 -14.03 21.76
N GLU A 119 -41.28 -13.45 20.67
CA GLU A 119 -39.89 -13.53 20.23
C GLU A 119 -39.23 -12.15 20.32
N ILE A 120 -37.99 -12.11 20.77
CA ILE A 120 -37.19 -10.89 20.84
C ILE A 120 -36.35 -10.80 19.58
N ASP A 121 -36.50 -9.73 18.83
CA ASP A 121 -35.71 -9.45 17.64
C ASP A 121 -34.33 -8.87 18.03
N ALA A 122 -33.31 -9.70 17.94
CA ALA A 122 -31.91 -9.31 18.26
C ALA A 122 -31.25 -8.44 17.18
N THR A 123 -31.91 -8.20 16.04
CA THR A 123 -31.47 -7.22 15.05
C THR A 123 -31.82 -5.78 15.43
N ASP A 124 -32.70 -5.63 16.43
CA ASP A 124 -33.15 -4.35 16.98
C ASP A 124 -32.43 -4.07 18.31
N PRO A 125 -31.53 -3.06 18.39
CA PRO A 125 -30.76 -2.76 19.60
C PRO A 125 -31.62 -2.40 20.81
N GLU A 126 -32.79 -1.75 20.62
CA GLU A 126 -33.67 -1.38 21.71
C GLU A 126 -34.35 -2.61 22.33
N LYS A 127 -34.75 -3.58 21.49
CA LYS A 127 -35.33 -4.84 21.97
C LYS A 127 -34.28 -5.71 22.67
N LEU A 128 -33.03 -5.70 22.20
CA LEU A 128 -31.94 -6.41 22.87
C LEU A 128 -31.57 -5.78 24.22
N ALA A 129 -31.56 -4.44 24.31
CA ALA A 129 -31.39 -3.73 25.59
C ALA A 129 -32.51 -4.04 26.57
N ARG A 130 -33.77 -4.16 26.08
CA ARG A 130 -34.91 -4.57 26.89
C ARG A 130 -34.78 -5.99 27.41
N LEU A 131 -34.31 -6.95 26.59
CA LEU A 131 -33.98 -8.33 27.02
C LEU A 131 -33.05 -8.32 28.23
N ASN A 132 -31.96 -7.54 28.17
CA ASN A 132 -31.00 -7.45 29.27
C ASN A 132 -31.66 -6.95 30.56
N LYS A 133 -32.57 -5.97 30.48
CA LYS A 133 -33.35 -5.47 31.61
C LYS A 133 -34.27 -6.54 32.16
N ASP A 134 -35.03 -7.22 31.30
CA ASP A 134 -35.97 -8.28 31.67
C ASP A 134 -35.22 -9.46 32.33
N LEU A 135 -34.00 -9.82 31.83
CA LEU A 135 -33.15 -10.83 32.44
C LEU A 135 -32.72 -10.43 33.86
N CYS A 136 -32.31 -9.18 34.09
CA CYS A 136 -31.97 -8.69 35.41
C CYS A 136 -33.15 -8.83 36.37
N GLU A 137 -34.37 -8.47 35.92
CA GLU A 137 -35.59 -8.57 36.70
C GLU A 137 -35.94 -10.05 37.05
N TRP A 138 -35.88 -10.95 36.04
CA TRP A 138 -36.19 -12.37 36.24
C TRP A 138 -35.17 -13.10 37.13
N LEU A 139 -33.93 -12.68 37.09
CA LEU A 139 -32.85 -13.22 37.92
C LEU A 139 -32.84 -12.60 39.33
N GLY A 140 -33.72 -11.60 39.60
CA GLY A 140 -33.75 -10.88 40.88
C GLY A 140 -32.47 -10.07 41.12
N ILE A 141 -31.82 -9.68 40.07
CA ILE A 141 -30.63 -8.81 40.09
C ILE A 141 -31.17 -7.39 40.05
N GLY A 142 -30.98 -6.62 41.12
CA GLY A 142 -31.40 -5.22 41.14
C GLY A 142 -30.82 -4.46 39.94
N PRO A 143 -31.47 -3.37 39.49
CA PRO A 143 -30.92 -2.60 38.38
C PRO A 143 -29.48 -2.25 38.74
N SER A 144 -28.57 -2.78 37.99
CA SER A 144 -27.19 -2.32 38.01
C SER A 144 -27.30 -0.83 37.71
N LEU A 145 -26.90 0.02 38.65
CA LEU A 145 -26.60 1.41 38.36
C LEU A 145 -25.42 1.34 37.39
N GLU A 146 -25.74 1.21 36.09
CA GLU A 146 -24.68 1.40 35.08
C GLU A 146 -24.08 2.78 35.38
N PRO A 147 -22.79 2.86 35.66
CA PRO A 147 -22.16 4.17 35.82
C PRO A 147 -22.44 4.97 34.55
N ASP A 148 -22.65 6.26 34.68
CA ASP A 148 -22.76 7.17 33.54
C ASP A 148 -21.69 6.76 32.51
N PRO A 149 -22.04 6.50 31.24
CA PRO A 149 -21.08 6.11 30.21
C PRO A 149 -19.83 7.00 30.20
N ALA A 150 -19.97 8.29 30.47
CA ALA A 150 -18.85 9.23 30.56
C ALA A 150 -17.96 8.97 31.81
N GLU A 151 -18.58 8.63 32.95
CA GLU A 151 -17.85 8.27 34.18
C GLU A 151 -17.16 6.91 34.01
N LEU A 152 -17.78 5.95 33.34
CA LEU A 152 -17.19 4.64 33.04
C LEU A 152 -15.98 4.78 32.12
N GLU A 153 -16.08 5.54 31.03
CA GLU A 153 -14.98 5.79 30.11
C GLU A 153 -13.82 6.55 30.79
N LYS A 154 -14.14 7.49 31.68
CA LYS A 154 -13.14 8.15 32.51
C LYS A 154 -12.46 7.16 33.45
N ALA A 155 -13.22 6.32 34.14
CA ALA A 155 -12.67 5.32 35.08
C ALA A 155 -11.82 4.26 34.36
N LYS A 156 -12.21 3.85 33.14
CA LYS A 156 -11.39 2.99 32.27
C LYS A 156 -10.06 3.67 31.94
N ARG A 157 -10.11 4.94 31.51
CA ARG A 157 -8.91 5.71 31.16
C ARG A 157 -7.97 5.86 32.34
N ASP A 158 -8.49 6.22 33.51
CA ASP A 158 -7.73 6.41 34.75
C ASP A 158 -7.16 5.09 35.29
N ALA A 159 -7.68 3.95 34.87
CA ALA A 159 -7.19 2.62 35.27
C ALA A 159 -6.05 2.10 34.40
N LEU A 160 -5.78 2.72 33.23
CA LEU A 160 -4.64 2.36 32.38
C LEU A 160 -3.35 2.96 32.94
N PRO A 161 -2.20 2.29 32.75
CA PRO A 161 -0.90 2.85 33.09
C PRO A 161 -0.61 4.11 32.26
N ASN A 162 0.13 5.04 32.84
CA ASN A 162 0.72 6.14 32.08
C ASN A 162 1.88 5.59 31.26
N GLY A 163 1.67 5.38 29.96
CA GLY A 163 2.65 4.86 29.02
C GLY A 163 2.34 3.44 28.56
N GLU A 164 3.38 2.76 28.07
CA GLU A 164 3.25 1.42 27.53
C GLU A 164 3.12 0.35 28.61
N PHE A 165 2.30 -0.65 28.34
CA PHE A 165 2.15 -1.83 29.22
C PHE A 165 1.99 -3.10 28.40
N GLN A 166 2.34 -4.24 28.98
CA GLN A 166 2.32 -5.54 28.33
C GLN A 166 1.06 -6.32 28.70
N VAL A 167 0.44 -6.94 27.66
CA VAL A 167 -0.56 -8.02 27.84
C VAL A 167 -0.23 -9.14 26.84
N GLY A 168 0.09 -10.32 27.34
CA GLY A 168 0.60 -11.41 26.53
C GLY A 168 1.92 -11.03 25.84
N ASP A 169 2.02 -11.26 24.54
CA ASP A 169 3.21 -10.97 23.73
C ASP A 169 3.21 -9.56 23.13
N LEU A 170 2.17 -8.77 23.36
CA LEU A 170 2.00 -7.44 22.78
C LEU A 170 2.15 -6.33 23.84
N MET A 171 2.70 -5.21 23.38
CA MET A 171 2.76 -3.96 24.13
C MET A 171 1.61 -3.05 23.69
N TYR A 172 0.99 -2.38 24.63
CA TYR A 172 -0.14 -1.50 24.41
C TYR A 172 0.06 -0.16 25.10
N GLN A 173 -0.59 0.84 24.59
CA GLN A 173 -0.78 2.14 25.25
C GLN A 173 -2.22 2.63 25.02
N ALA A 174 -2.68 3.56 25.86
CA ALA A 174 -3.95 4.24 25.61
C ALA A 174 -3.88 4.99 24.27
N SER A 175 -4.92 4.88 23.43
CA SER A 175 -4.95 5.64 22.19
C SER A 175 -5.07 7.15 22.47
N GLU A 176 -4.47 7.98 21.62
CA GLU A 176 -4.40 9.44 21.79
C GLU A 176 -5.79 10.09 21.91
N ASN A 177 -6.79 9.55 21.24
CA ASN A 177 -8.17 10.01 21.32
C ASN A 177 -8.91 9.50 22.58
N GLY A 178 -8.26 8.67 23.40
CA GLY A 178 -8.82 8.11 24.63
C GLY A 178 -9.87 7.02 24.46
N ASN A 179 -10.14 6.58 23.23
CA ASN A 179 -11.18 5.61 22.87
C ASN A 179 -10.59 4.26 22.49
N GLY A 180 -9.91 3.57 23.40
CA GLY A 180 -9.35 2.24 23.17
C GLY A 180 -7.82 2.18 23.32
N LEU A 181 -7.23 1.18 22.76
CA LEU A 181 -5.81 0.89 22.87
C LEU A 181 -5.12 0.87 21.52
N THR A 182 -3.90 1.34 21.52
CA THR A 182 -2.93 1.21 20.44
C THR A 182 -1.95 0.09 20.75
N VAL A 183 -1.79 -0.86 19.83
CA VAL A 183 -0.66 -1.80 19.87
C VAL A 183 0.60 -1.03 19.51
N CYS A 184 1.57 -0.91 20.42
CA CYS A 184 2.80 -0.14 20.20
C CYS A 184 4.05 -1.01 20.04
N GLY A 185 3.95 -2.33 20.26
CA GLY A 185 5.11 -3.20 20.09
C GLY A 185 4.84 -4.67 20.31
N LEU A 186 5.90 -5.44 20.05
CA LEU A 186 5.98 -6.87 20.27
C LEU A 186 7.13 -7.17 21.24
N VAL A 187 6.86 -7.95 22.27
CA VAL A 187 7.86 -8.36 23.28
C VAL A 187 8.92 -9.25 22.65
N ASN A 188 8.49 -10.23 21.84
CA ASN A 188 9.38 -11.15 21.15
C ASN A 188 9.40 -10.85 19.63
N LYS A 189 10.37 -10.07 19.19
CA LYS A 189 10.55 -9.74 17.77
C LYS A 189 10.89 -10.93 16.86
N ALA A 190 11.12 -12.11 17.42
CA ALA A 190 11.35 -13.35 16.66
C ALA A 190 10.06 -14.16 16.44
N ALA A 191 8.89 -13.63 16.80
CA ALA A 191 7.61 -14.27 16.54
C ALA A 191 7.40 -14.46 15.03
N ILE A 192 6.83 -15.62 14.68
CA ILE A 192 6.55 -16.00 13.28
C ILE A 192 5.14 -15.60 12.90
N GLU A 193 4.21 -15.72 13.83
CA GLU A 193 2.80 -15.40 13.66
C GLU A 193 2.31 -14.55 14.82
N ILE A 194 1.45 -13.58 14.55
CA ILE A 194 0.88 -12.67 15.55
C ILE A 194 -0.64 -12.63 15.37
N TYR A 195 -1.33 -12.70 16.50
CA TYR A 195 -2.75 -12.46 16.59
C TYR A 195 -2.99 -11.20 17.46
N ILE A 196 -3.57 -10.16 16.87
CA ILE A 196 -4.02 -8.98 17.61
C ILE A 196 -5.46 -9.22 18.04
N PRO A 197 -5.76 -9.27 19.37
CA PRO A 197 -7.13 -9.43 19.82
C PRO A 197 -7.93 -8.14 19.59
N SER A 198 -9.23 -8.26 19.31
CA SER A 198 -10.11 -7.08 19.19
C SER A 198 -10.29 -6.34 20.51
N GLN A 199 -10.18 -7.08 21.62
CA GLN A 199 -10.32 -6.54 22.98
C GLN A 199 -9.31 -7.22 23.91
N ILE A 200 -8.86 -6.49 24.91
CA ILE A 200 -8.06 -7.03 26.01
C ILE A 200 -8.69 -6.69 27.36
N GLN A 201 -8.51 -7.57 28.32
CA GLN A 201 -8.86 -7.32 29.71
C GLN A 201 -7.63 -6.78 30.46
N TYR A 202 -7.79 -5.61 31.09
CA TYR A 202 -6.77 -5.04 31.97
C TYR A 202 -7.41 -4.60 33.28
N GLY A 203 -6.99 -5.20 34.40
CA GLY A 203 -7.68 -5.05 35.67
C GLY A 203 -9.10 -5.58 35.59
N LYS A 204 -10.07 -4.75 35.96
CA LYS A 204 -11.51 -5.08 35.92
C LYS A 204 -12.22 -4.63 34.65
N TYR A 205 -11.51 -3.99 33.72
CA TYR A 205 -12.09 -3.40 32.51
C TYR A 205 -11.66 -4.13 31.26
N THR A 206 -12.52 -4.11 30.26
CA THR A 206 -12.22 -4.55 28.89
C THR A 206 -12.01 -3.34 28.00
N TYR A 207 -10.97 -3.36 27.18
CA TYR A 207 -10.59 -2.28 26.29
C TYR A 207 -10.54 -2.80 24.86
N GLU A 208 -11.07 -2.01 23.93
CA GLU A 208 -10.99 -2.31 22.50
C GLU A 208 -9.63 -1.93 21.93
N VAL A 209 -9.07 -2.76 21.07
CA VAL A 209 -7.84 -2.45 20.34
C VAL A 209 -8.23 -1.76 19.04
N THR A 210 -7.94 -0.46 18.95
CA THR A 210 -8.45 0.41 17.88
C THR A 210 -7.40 0.85 16.88
N SER A 211 -6.11 0.68 17.19
CA SER A 211 -5.03 1.09 16.29
C SER A 211 -3.76 0.27 16.46
N ILE A 212 -2.96 0.25 15.40
CA ILE A 212 -1.57 -0.20 15.40
C ILE A 212 -0.70 1.05 15.37
N GLY A 213 0.19 1.20 16.34
CA GLY A 213 1.03 2.38 16.51
C GLY A 213 2.19 2.46 15.52
N ASN A 214 2.88 3.61 15.55
CA ASN A 214 4.06 3.82 14.74
C ASN A 214 5.15 2.80 15.11
N TYR A 215 5.75 2.17 14.10
CA TYR A 215 6.85 1.19 14.23
C TYR A 215 6.54 -0.02 15.14
N ALA A 216 5.25 -0.30 15.42
CA ALA A 216 4.82 -1.33 16.37
C ALA A 216 5.46 -2.70 16.08
N PHE A 217 5.53 -3.12 14.83
CA PHE A 217 6.12 -4.38 14.38
C PHE A 217 7.38 -4.19 13.54
N SER A 218 7.98 -2.98 13.59
CA SER A 218 9.18 -2.70 12.79
C SER A 218 10.32 -3.67 13.10
N ILE A 219 11.00 -4.13 12.02
CA ILE A 219 12.16 -5.06 12.07
C ILE A 219 11.77 -6.44 12.65
N CYS A 220 10.50 -6.84 12.54
CA CYS A 220 10.08 -8.21 12.84
C CYS A 220 10.34 -9.11 11.63
N SER A 221 11.62 -9.31 11.28
CA SER A 221 12.05 -10.01 10.05
C SER A 221 11.63 -11.49 9.98
N LYS A 222 11.23 -12.10 11.09
CA LYS A 222 10.73 -13.49 11.15
C LYS A 222 9.22 -13.59 11.01
N LEU A 223 8.50 -12.47 11.09
CA LEU A 223 7.04 -12.43 11.02
C LEU A 223 6.58 -12.81 9.61
N THR A 224 5.82 -13.89 9.49
CA THR A 224 5.26 -14.38 8.21
C THR A 224 3.79 -14.05 8.04
N SER A 225 3.06 -13.95 9.16
CA SER A 225 1.63 -13.62 9.15
C SER A 225 1.21 -12.84 10.39
N ILE A 226 0.20 -11.98 10.21
CA ILE A 226 -0.45 -11.23 11.29
C ILE A 226 -1.94 -11.15 11.04
N THR A 227 -2.74 -11.36 12.08
CA THR A 227 -4.18 -11.18 12.06
C THR A 227 -4.54 -9.86 12.73
N ILE A 228 -5.16 -8.96 11.97
CA ILE A 228 -5.63 -7.64 12.43
C ILE A 228 -7.15 -7.71 12.60
N PRO A 229 -7.70 -7.38 13.77
CA PRO A 229 -9.14 -7.44 14.02
C PRO A 229 -9.89 -6.25 13.37
N ASN A 230 -11.20 -6.43 13.17
CA ASN A 230 -12.07 -5.38 12.62
C ASN A 230 -12.28 -4.16 13.54
N SER A 231 -11.78 -4.21 14.77
CA SER A 231 -11.77 -3.04 15.67
C SER A 231 -10.69 -2.02 15.33
N VAL A 232 -9.64 -2.44 14.58
CA VAL A 232 -8.54 -1.56 14.19
C VAL A 232 -8.99 -0.63 13.06
N THR A 233 -8.83 0.68 13.28
CA THR A 233 -9.22 1.74 12.34
C THR A 233 -8.03 2.46 11.70
N SER A 234 -6.82 2.32 12.27
CA SER A 234 -5.61 2.94 11.75
C SER A 234 -4.36 2.09 11.92
N ILE A 235 -3.46 2.18 10.95
CA ILE A 235 -2.11 1.61 10.97
C ILE A 235 -1.13 2.78 10.91
N GLY A 236 -0.23 2.86 11.89
CA GLY A 236 0.73 3.95 12.06
C GLY A 236 1.88 3.93 11.06
N ASN A 237 2.72 4.99 11.12
CA ASN A 237 3.92 5.11 10.29
C ASN A 237 4.91 3.99 10.61
N GLY A 238 5.49 3.39 9.56
CA GLY A 238 6.46 2.32 9.71
C GLY A 238 5.98 1.10 10.49
N ALA A 239 4.65 0.91 10.67
CA ALA A 239 4.11 -0.10 11.57
C ALA A 239 4.64 -1.52 11.30
N PHE A 240 4.90 -1.85 10.03
CA PHE A 240 5.48 -3.14 9.57
C PHE A 240 6.80 -2.94 8.83
N ALA A 241 7.48 -1.81 9.04
CA ALA A 241 8.74 -1.53 8.35
C ALA A 241 9.76 -2.65 8.56
N TRP A 242 10.35 -3.15 7.45
CA TRP A 242 11.38 -4.21 7.46
C TRP A 242 10.89 -5.55 8.04
N CYS A 243 9.60 -5.84 7.92
CA CYS A 243 9.07 -7.19 8.14
C CYS A 243 9.37 -8.07 6.93
N GLU A 244 10.65 -8.37 6.72
CA GLU A 244 11.15 -9.07 5.52
C GLU A 244 10.53 -10.45 5.30
N GLY A 245 10.07 -11.12 6.37
CA GLY A 245 9.43 -12.44 6.29
C GLY A 245 7.94 -12.40 5.97
N LEU A 246 7.30 -11.22 5.99
CA LEU A 246 5.85 -11.09 5.81
C LEU A 246 5.47 -11.37 4.35
N THR A 247 4.76 -12.47 4.12
CA THR A 247 4.39 -12.91 2.75
C THR A 247 3.03 -12.41 2.30
N SER A 248 2.12 -12.22 3.26
CA SER A 248 0.79 -11.68 3.01
C SER A 248 0.22 -11.03 4.26
N ILE A 249 -0.67 -10.06 4.09
CA ILE A 249 -1.40 -9.41 5.17
C ILE A 249 -2.81 -9.06 4.70
N SER A 250 -3.79 -9.28 5.57
CA SER A 250 -5.17 -8.85 5.34
C SER A 250 -5.46 -7.62 6.19
N ILE A 251 -5.72 -6.50 5.53
CA ILE A 251 -6.11 -5.25 6.20
C ILE A 251 -7.63 -5.20 6.24
N PRO A 252 -8.25 -5.10 7.43
CA PRO A 252 -9.71 -5.07 7.55
C PRO A 252 -10.32 -3.79 6.99
N ASN A 253 -11.58 -3.86 6.54
CA ASN A 253 -12.31 -2.71 5.98
C ASN A 253 -12.58 -1.57 6.97
N SER A 254 -12.34 -1.79 8.26
CA SER A 254 -12.39 -0.77 9.31
C SER A 254 -11.22 0.20 9.25
N VAL A 255 -10.08 -0.20 8.64
CA VAL A 255 -8.89 0.65 8.55
C VAL A 255 -9.13 1.75 7.52
N THR A 256 -9.07 3.00 7.99
CA THR A 256 -9.26 4.21 7.18
C THR A 256 -7.95 4.91 6.81
N SER A 257 -6.86 4.60 7.53
CA SER A 257 -5.55 5.19 7.29
C SER A 257 -4.43 4.16 7.42
N ILE A 258 -3.49 4.23 6.47
CA ILE A 258 -2.22 3.50 6.46
C ILE A 258 -1.13 4.56 6.47
N GLY A 259 -0.24 4.51 7.47
CA GLY A 259 0.80 5.52 7.68
C GLY A 259 1.89 5.52 6.61
N GLU A 260 2.75 6.56 6.67
CA GLU A 260 3.96 6.62 5.85
C GLU A 260 4.88 5.44 6.17
N GLU A 261 5.52 4.88 5.12
CA GLU A 261 6.46 3.76 5.25
C GLU A 261 5.88 2.52 5.96
N ALA A 262 4.53 2.40 6.05
CA ALA A 262 3.89 1.37 6.86
C ALA A 262 4.36 -0.05 6.54
N PHE A 263 4.72 -0.34 5.29
CA PHE A 263 5.22 -1.64 4.81
C PHE A 263 6.59 -1.51 4.11
N VAL A 264 7.36 -0.44 4.40
CA VAL A 264 8.69 -0.27 3.79
C VAL A 264 9.58 -1.48 4.05
N GLY A 265 10.22 -2.01 3.01
CA GLY A 265 11.14 -3.14 3.13
C GLY A 265 10.49 -4.49 3.46
N CYS A 266 9.16 -4.65 3.30
CA CYS A 266 8.51 -5.96 3.39
C CYS A 266 8.83 -6.79 2.13
N SER A 267 10.09 -7.20 2.00
CA SER A 267 10.64 -7.75 0.75
C SER A 267 10.02 -9.07 0.29
N SER A 268 9.43 -9.86 1.18
CA SER A 268 8.73 -11.11 0.83
C SER A 268 7.22 -10.92 0.57
N LEU A 269 6.69 -9.70 0.70
CA LEU A 269 5.26 -9.45 0.53
C LEU A 269 4.86 -9.61 -0.95
N THR A 270 4.10 -10.66 -1.27
CA THR A 270 3.70 -10.99 -2.65
C THR A 270 2.40 -10.33 -3.09
N SER A 271 1.51 -10.08 -2.14
CA SER A 271 0.22 -9.44 -2.41
C SER A 271 -0.33 -8.76 -1.16
N ILE A 272 -1.08 -7.68 -1.37
CA ILE A 272 -1.82 -6.97 -0.33
C ILE A 272 -3.09 -6.37 -0.91
N THR A 273 -4.15 -6.36 -0.12
CA THR A 273 -5.40 -5.70 -0.49
C THR A 273 -5.58 -4.43 0.34
N ILE A 274 -5.68 -3.29 -0.33
CA ILE A 274 -5.97 -2.01 0.32
C ILE A 274 -7.50 -1.88 0.44
N PRO A 275 -8.05 -1.65 1.65
CA PRO A 275 -9.49 -1.54 1.83
C PRO A 275 -10.06 -0.25 1.21
N ASN A 276 -11.34 -0.30 0.81
CA ASN A 276 -12.06 0.83 0.20
C ASN A 276 -12.26 2.04 1.14
N SER A 277 -11.94 1.90 2.40
CA SER A 277 -11.94 2.97 3.42
C SER A 277 -10.71 3.87 3.35
N VAL A 278 -9.62 3.40 2.72
CA VAL A 278 -8.36 4.16 2.57
C VAL A 278 -8.49 5.13 1.40
N THR A 279 -8.18 6.40 1.63
CA THR A 279 -8.32 7.48 0.63
C THR A 279 -6.99 7.97 0.06
N THR A 280 -5.87 7.60 0.68
CA THR A 280 -4.53 8.06 0.28
C THR A 280 -3.51 6.93 0.47
N ILE A 281 -2.62 6.76 -0.49
CA ILE A 281 -1.40 5.96 -0.31
C ILE A 281 -0.29 6.96 0.01
N LEU A 282 0.23 6.91 1.24
CA LEU A 282 1.19 7.87 1.74
C LEU A 282 2.63 7.58 1.26
N GLU A 283 3.57 8.47 1.64
CA GLU A 283 5.00 8.37 1.28
C GLU A 283 5.56 7.02 1.72
N GLY A 284 6.27 6.34 0.82
CA GLY A 284 6.98 5.09 1.07
C GLY A 284 6.13 3.91 1.53
N ALA A 285 4.79 4.00 1.44
CA ALA A 285 3.89 3.03 2.08
C ALA A 285 4.22 1.56 1.73
N PHE A 286 4.71 1.28 0.51
CA PHE A 286 5.14 -0.05 0.01
C PHE A 286 6.55 -0.02 -0.59
N GLU A 287 7.37 0.96 -0.22
CA GLU A 287 8.75 1.07 -0.71
C GLU A 287 9.55 -0.19 -0.36
N GLY A 288 10.27 -0.74 -1.34
CA GLY A 288 11.09 -1.94 -1.14
C GLY A 288 10.30 -3.25 -0.92
N CYS A 289 8.99 -3.28 -1.21
CA CYS A 289 8.24 -4.53 -1.30
C CYS A 289 8.62 -5.29 -2.58
N SER A 290 9.86 -5.78 -2.64
CA SER A 290 10.50 -6.26 -3.87
C SER A 290 9.79 -7.43 -4.53
N SER A 291 9.15 -8.31 -3.76
CA SER A 291 8.39 -9.47 -4.28
C SER A 291 6.91 -9.17 -4.57
N LEU A 292 6.47 -7.91 -4.45
CA LEU A 292 5.07 -7.56 -4.71
C LEU A 292 4.77 -7.64 -6.20
N THR A 293 4.01 -8.66 -6.61
CA THR A 293 3.71 -8.91 -8.04
C THR A 293 2.51 -8.14 -8.56
N SER A 294 1.56 -7.85 -7.68
CA SER A 294 0.35 -7.10 -8.02
C SER A 294 -0.27 -6.46 -6.79
N ILE A 295 -0.94 -5.32 -7.00
CA ILE A 295 -1.70 -4.62 -5.97
C ILE A 295 -2.93 -3.97 -6.60
N THR A 296 -4.05 -4.00 -5.88
CA THR A 296 -5.27 -3.31 -6.28
C THR A 296 -5.41 -2.01 -5.49
N ILE A 297 -5.39 -0.88 -6.20
CA ILE A 297 -5.68 0.43 -5.62
C ILE A 297 -7.19 0.66 -5.69
N PRO A 298 -7.88 0.88 -4.56
CA PRO A 298 -9.33 1.08 -4.56
C PRO A 298 -9.72 2.45 -5.10
N ASN A 299 -10.96 2.57 -5.60
CA ASN A 299 -11.51 3.81 -6.14
C ASN A 299 -11.69 4.95 -5.10
N SER A 300 -11.44 4.69 -3.84
CA SER A 300 -11.39 5.69 -2.77
C SER A 300 -10.09 6.49 -2.77
N VAL A 301 -9.01 5.95 -3.34
CA VAL A 301 -7.68 6.59 -3.32
C VAL A 301 -7.64 7.76 -4.30
N THR A 302 -7.26 8.93 -3.80
CA THR A 302 -7.19 10.18 -4.57
C THR A 302 -5.76 10.62 -4.91
N SER A 303 -4.75 10.08 -4.21
CA SER A 303 -3.34 10.39 -4.47
C SER A 303 -2.42 9.21 -4.15
N ILE A 304 -1.34 9.12 -4.91
CA ILE A 304 -0.23 8.19 -4.69
C ILE A 304 0.97 9.02 -4.24
N GLY A 305 1.47 8.76 -3.03
CA GLY A 305 2.53 9.49 -2.37
C GLY A 305 3.91 9.30 -3.01
N LYS A 306 4.88 10.08 -2.49
CA LYS A 306 6.29 9.97 -2.88
C LYS A 306 6.81 8.56 -2.52
N GLY A 307 7.54 7.92 -3.45
CA GLY A 307 8.15 6.60 -3.23
C GLY A 307 7.17 5.48 -2.87
N ALA A 308 5.86 5.67 -3.08
CA ALA A 308 4.83 4.76 -2.55
C ALA A 308 5.03 3.29 -2.95
N PHE A 309 5.60 3.04 -4.15
CA PHE A 309 5.96 1.72 -4.69
C PHE A 309 7.41 1.68 -5.18
N GLU A 310 8.29 2.56 -4.67
CA GLU A 310 9.72 2.58 -5.02
C GLU A 310 10.35 1.22 -4.69
N GLY A 311 11.07 0.63 -5.65
CA GLY A 311 11.74 -0.66 -5.44
C GLY A 311 10.82 -1.88 -5.36
N CYS A 312 9.57 -1.79 -5.82
CA CYS A 312 8.71 -2.96 -6.04
C CYS A 312 9.14 -3.68 -7.33
N TYR A 313 10.27 -4.40 -7.27
CA TYR A 313 10.95 -4.93 -8.45
C TYR A 313 10.10 -5.87 -9.29
N ASP A 314 9.36 -6.78 -8.64
CA ASP A 314 8.56 -7.82 -9.27
C ASP A 314 7.14 -7.34 -9.65
N LEU A 315 6.82 -6.03 -9.49
CA LEU A 315 5.50 -5.50 -9.81
C LEU A 315 5.26 -5.48 -11.32
N THR A 316 4.47 -6.43 -11.83
CA THR A 316 4.25 -6.60 -13.28
C THR A 316 3.13 -5.72 -13.83
N SER A 317 2.15 -5.40 -13.01
CA SER A 317 1.01 -4.58 -13.40
C SER A 317 0.36 -3.89 -12.21
N ILE A 318 -0.17 -2.68 -12.44
CA ILE A 318 -0.94 -1.93 -11.48
C ILE A 318 -2.02 -1.11 -12.22
N THR A 319 -3.20 -1.05 -11.64
CA THR A 319 -4.28 -0.20 -12.15
C THR A 319 -4.42 1.02 -11.27
N ILE A 320 -4.23 2.20 -11.85
CA ILE A 320 -4.47 3.49 -11.20
C ILE A 320 -5.95 3.86 -11.42
N PRO A 321 -6.76 4.01 -10.36
CA PRO A 321 -8.18 4.32 -10.51
C PRO A 321 -8.41 5.78 -10.93
N ASN A 322 -9.59 6.05 -11.53
CA ASN A 322 -9.98 7.38 -11.99
C ASN A 322 -10.22 8.41 -10.85
N SER A 323 -10.06 8.03 -9.62
CA SER A 323 -10.06 8.91 -8.45
C SER A 323 -8.71 9.58 -8.20
N VAL A 324 -7.61 8.99 -8.70
CA VAL A 324 -6.25 9.50 -8.47
C VAL A 324 -5.99 10.76 -9.30
N THR A 325 -5.60 11.83 -8.62
CA THR A 325 -5.33 13.14 -9.24
C THR A 325 -3.84 13.46 -9.37
N SER A 326 -2.98 12.78 -8.60
CA SER A 326 -1.54 13.00 -8.61
C SER A 326 -0.75 11.71 -8.37
N ILE A 327 0.38 11.61 -9.06
CA ILE A 327 1.40 10.57 -8.88
C ILE A 327 2.64 11.29 -8.31
N GLY A 328 3.08 10.88 -7.11
CA GLY A 328 4.18 11.48 -6.37
C GLY A 328 5.55 11.28 -7.02
N ASN A 329 6.56 12.00 -6.49
CA ASN A 329 7.95 11.79 -6.89
C ASN A 329 8.36 10.34 -6.58
N ARG A 330 9.09 9.68 -7.49
CA ARG A 330 9.59 8.30 -7.33
C ARG A 330 8.52 7.25 -7.05
N ALA A 331 7.24 7.56 -7.30
CA ALA A 331 6.13 6.69 -6.89
C ALA A 331 6.25 5.24 -7.38
N PHE A 332 6.86 5.01 -8.54
CA PHE A 332 7.13 3.70 -9.16
C PHE A 332 8.61 3.55 -9.57
N GLU A 333 9.52 4.30 -8.92
CA GLU A 333 10.96 4.20 -9.23
C GLU A 333 11.44 2.76 -8.99
N GLY A 334 12.13 2.19 -9.97
CA GLY A 334 12.69 0.84 -9.87
C GLY A 334 11.66 -0.30 -9.94
N CYS A 335 10.43 -0.05 -10.39
CA CYS A 335 9.50 -1.15 -10.71
C CYS A 335 9.96 -1.84 -12.01
N TYR A 336 11.02 -2.66 -11.93
CA TYR A 336 11.72 -3.20 -13.10
C TYR A 336 10.82 -4.05 -14.01
N ASP A 337 9.93 -4.82 -13.43
CA ASP A 337 9.06 -5.75 -14.17
C ASP A 337 7.74 -5.13 -14.63
N LEU A 338 7.51 -3.83 -14.36
CA LEU A 338 6.28 -3.15 -14.77
C LEU A 338 6.19 -3.04 -16.29
N THR A 339 5.36 -3.87 -16.92
CA THR A 339 5.25 -3.96 -18.39
C THR A 339 4.34 -2.92 -19.00
N SER A 340 3.31 -2.50 -18.26
CA SER A 340 2.32 -1.52 -18.73
C SER A 340 1.70 -0.77 -17.56
N ILE A 341 1.34 0.49 -17.79
CA ILE A 341 0.56 1.31 -16.87
C ILE A 341 -0.33 2.26 -17.66
N THR A 342 -1.54 2.45 -17.18
CA THR A 342 -2.47 3.45 -17.71
C THR A 342 -2.57 4.61 -16.73
N ILE A 343 -2.26 5.82 -17.20
CA ILE A 343 -2.46 7.06 -16.45
C ILE A 343 -3.89 7.54 -16.74
N PRO A 344 -4.78 7.60 -15.75
CA PRO A 344 -6.17 8.00 -15.97
C PRO A 344 -6.31 9.51 -16.23
N ASN A 345 -7.42 9.89 -16.86
CA ASN A 345 -7.76 11.30 -17.19
C ASN A 345 -8.05 12.19 -15.96
N SER A 346 -7.95 11.65 -14.76
CA SER A 346 -8.00 12.40 -13.50
C SER A 346 -6.65 12.95 -13.06
N VAL A 347 -5.54 12.32 -13.51
CA VAL A 347 -4.18 12.69 -13.11
C VAL A 347 -3.80 14.03 -13.74
N THR A 348 -3.42 14.98 -12.89
CA THR A 348 -2.98 16.32 -13.29
C THR A 348 -1.48 16.53 -13.19
N SER A 349 -0.79 15.73 -12.37
CA SER A 349 0.66 15.82 -12.16
C SER A 349 1.33 14.45 -12.05
N ILE A 350 2.50 14.34 -12.67
CA ILE A 350 3.42 13.22 -12.56
C ILE A 350 4.71 13.75 -11.94
N GLY A 351 5.16 13.16 -10.85
CA GLY A 351 6.32 13.62 -10.07
C GLY A 351 7.66 13.36 -10.76
N MET A 352 8.73 13.93 -10.19
CA MET A 352 10.12 13.66 -10.57
C MET A 352 10.45 12.18 -10.33
N ASP A 353 11.16 11.54 -11.27
CA ASP A 353 11.54 10.13 -11.21
C ASP A 353 10.35 9.15 -11.04
N ALA A 354 9.11 9.57 -11.32
CA ALA A 354 7.91 8.80 -10.96
C ALA A 354 7.90 7.37 -11.53
N PHE A 355 8.49 7.14 -12.71
CA PHE A 355 8.67 5.84 -13.36
C PHE A 355 10.13 5.58 -13.73
N TYR A 356 11.08 6.23 -13.04
CA TYR A 356 12.50 6.02 -13.31
C TYR A 356 12.87 4.54 -13.13
N GLY A 357 13.54 3.97 -14.13
CA GLY A 357 13.98 2.57 -14.06
C GLY A 357 12.86 1.52 -14.21
N CYS A 358 11.67 1.88 -14.72
CA CYS A 358 10.68 0.89 -15.13
C CYS A 358 11.16 0.20 -16.42
N GLU A 359 12.15 -0.69 -16.29
CA GLU A 359 12.90 -1.23 -17.43
C GLU A 359 12.06 -2.02 -18.41
N SER A 360 11.01 -2.70 -17.93
CA SER A 360 10.09 -3.51 -18.75
C SER A 360 8.95 -2.70 -19.37
N LEU A 361 8.79 -1.41 -19.02
CA LEU A 361 7.71 -0.58 -19.54
C LEU A 361 7.88 -0.34 -21.04
N THR A 362 6.88 -0.78 -21.84
CA THR A 362 6.97 -0.74 -23.30
C THR A 362 6.31 0.49 -23.92
N SER A 363 5.29 1.03 -23.28
CA SER A 363 4.54 2.18 -23.79
C SER A 363 3.96 3.03 -22.68
N ILE A 364 3.82 4.34 -22.94
CA ILE A 364 3.13 5.28 -22.06
C ILE A 364 2.28 6.25 -22.87
N THR A 365 1.08 6.53 -22.36
CA THR A 365 0.20 7.57 -22.89
C THR A 365 0.01 8.66 -21.84
N ILE A 366 0.26 9.91 -22.23
CA ILE A 366 0.07 11.11 -21.38
C ILE A 366 -1.31 11.67 -21.69
N PRO A 367 -2.27 11.62 -20.75
CA PRO A 367 -3.62 12.10 -20.95
C PRO A 367 -3.69 13.64 -20.93
N ASN A 368 -4.75 14.19 -21.53
CA ASN A 368 -4.99 15.64 -21.66
C ASN A 368 -5.09 16.39 -20.32
N SER A 369 -5.30 15.69 -19.22
CA SER A 369 -5.40 16.25 -17.87
C SER A 369 -4.05 16.61 -17.26
N VAL A 370 -2.94 15.99 -17.70
CA VAL A 370 -1.61 16.17 -17.12
C VAL A 370 -1.08 17.57 -17.41
N THR A 371 -0.88 18.39 -16.40
CA THR A 371 -0.36 19.76 -16.52
C THR A 371 1.12 19.88 -16.18
N SER A 372 1.67 18.91 -15.47
CA SER A 372 3.09 18.85 -15.11
C SER A 372 3.66 17.44 -15.14
N ILE A 373 4.85 17.33 -15.70
CA ILE A 373 5.68 16.13 -15.70
C ILE A 373 7.01 16.51 -15.07
N GLY A 374 7.40 15.81 -14.01
CA GLY A 374 8.65 16.03 -13.30
C GLY A 374 9.86 15.56 -14.13
N GLU A 375 11.04 16.08 -13.76
CA GLU A 375 12.29 15.67 -14.37
C GLU A 375 12.49 14.16 -14.28
N ARG A 376 13.05 13.56 -15.32
CA ARG A 376 13.41 12.13 -15.40
C ARG A 376 12.25 11.17 -15.16
N ALA A 377 10.99 11.65 -15.29
CA ALA A 377 9.80 10.87 -14.95
C ALA A 377 9.78 9.47 -15.63
N PHE A 378 10.36 9.33 -16.83
CA PHE A 378 10.41 8.07 -17.60
C PHE A 378 11.83 7.67 -18.01
N ASN A 379 12.86 8.22 -17.35
CA ASN A 379 14.24 7.86 -17.65
C ASN A 379 14.54 6.42 -17.21
N ALA A 380 15.53 5.80 -17.84
CA ALA A 380 15.92 4.39 -17.62
C ALA A 380 14.78 3.37 -17.91
N CYS A 381 13.68 3.77 -18.56
CA CYS A 381 12.70 2.83 -19.10
C CYS A 381 13.26 2.17 -20.37
N SER A 382 14.18 1.23 -20.21
CA SER A 382 15.01 0.72 -21.31
C SER A 382 14.23 -0.01 -22.41
N SER A 383 13.04 -0.51 -22.13
CA SER A 383 12.16 -1.16 -23.11
C SER A 383 11.12 -0.22 -23.74
N LEU A 384 11.12 1.07 -23.37
CA LEU A 384 10.12 2.02 -23.84
C LEU A 384 10.24 2.30 -25.34
N THR A 385 9.26 1.89 -26.11
CA THR A 385 9.20 2.05 -27.57
C THR A 385 8.17 3.07 -28.05
N SER A 386 7.19 3.38 -27.18
CA SER A 386 6.07 4.26 -27.57
C SER A 386 5.78 5.26 -26.46
N ILE A 387 5.92 6.53 -26.80
CA ILE A 387 5.49 7.66 -25.97
C ILE A 387 4.46 8.43 -26.75
N VAL A 388 3.23 8.48 -26.24
CA VAL A 388 2.11 9.16 -26.89
C VAL A 388 1.55 10.22 -25.95
N VAL A 389 1.39 11.44 -26.45
CA VAL A 389 0.61 12.48 -25.79
C VAL A 389 -0.75 12.54 -26.48
N GLU A 390 -1.85 12.49 -25.72
CA GLU A 390 -3.20 12.54 -26.26
C GLU A 390 -3.42 13.78 -27.15
N LYS A 391 -4.14 13.58 -28.26
CA LYS A 391 -4.40 14.65 -29.22
C LYS A 391 -5.19 15.80 -28.57
N GLY A 392 -4.70 17.01 -28.74
CA GLY A 392 -5.34 18.21 -28.20
C GLY A 392 -4.84 18.61 -26.80
N HIS A 393 -3.82 17.94 -26.30
CA HIS A 393 -3.16 18.34 -25.07
C HIS A 393 -2.62 19.78 -25.15
N ARG A 394 -2.83 20.59 -24.09
CA ARG A 394 -2.54 22.03 -24.13
C ARG A 394 -1.06 22.39 -23.97
N LYS A 395 -0.31 21.59 -23.26
CA LYS A 395 1.09 21.89 -22.88
C LYS A 395 2.10 21.01 -23.60
N TYR A 396 1.74 19.78 -23.91
CA TYR A 396 2.62 18.79 -24.48
C TYR A 396 2.05 18.21 -25.76
N ASP A 397 2.90 17.65 -26.60
CA ASP A 397 2.48 16.84 -27.74
C ASP A 397 3.52 15.77 -28.10
N SER A 398 3.11 14.85 -28.97
CA SER A 398 3.97 13.86 -29.63
C SER A 398 3.71 13.91 -31.15
N ARG A 399 3.85 15.14 -31.69
CA ARG A 399 3.61 15.45 -33.12
C ARG A 399 4.37 14.50 -34.03
N GLU A 400 3.81 14.23 -35.23
CA GLU A 400 4.43 13.36 -36.23
C GLU A 400 4.69 11.93 -35.72
N ASN A 401 4.00 11.49 -34.65
CA ASN A 401 4.22 10.19 -34.01
C ASN A 401 5.69 9.99 -33.58
N CYS A 402 6.29 11.04 -33.06
CA CYS A 402 7.73 11.10 -32.78
C CYS A 402 8.22 10.20 -31.64
N ASN A 403 7.32 9.54 -30.91
CA ASN A 403 7.64 8.77 -29.70
C ASN A 403 8.46 9.59 -28.68
N ALA A 404 7.98 10.80 -28.40
CA ALA A 404 8.60 11.71 -27.44
C ALA A 404 7.54 12.63 -26.83
N ILE A 405 7.88 13.26 -25.71
CA ILE A 405 7.09 14.37 -25.13
C ILE A 405 7.78 15.67 -25.52
N ILE A 406 7.05 16.53 -26.22
CA ILE A 406 7.52 17.85 -26.63
C ILE A 406 6.68 18.89 -25.88
N GLU A 407 7.32 19.85 -25.20
CA GLU A 407 6.65 21.00 -24.66
C GLU A 407 6.31 21.98 -25.80
N THR A 408 5.02 22.26 -25.99
CA THR A 408 4.53 22.99 -27.17
C THR A 408 4.95 24.45 -27.20
N ALA A 409 5.05 25.11 -26.03
CA ALA A 409 5.38 26.54 -25.92
C ALA A 409 6.84 26.83 -26.28
N SER A 410 7.76 25.95 -25.90
CA SER A 410 9.20 26.11 -26.14
C SER A 410 9.71 25.31 -27.32
N ASN A 411 8.92 24.40 -27.88
CA ASN A 411 9.33 23.37 -28.82
C ASN A 411 10.52 22.54 -28.31
N THR A 412 10.58 22.33 -26.99
CA THR A 412 11.63 21.54 -26.35
C THR A 412 11.19 20.08 -26.23
N LEU A 413 12.01 19.14 -26.72
CA LEU A 413 11.84 17.72 -26.47
C LEU A 413 12.30 17.44 -25.05
N ILE A 414 11.37 17.12 -24.15
CA ILE A 414 11.64 16.93 -22.71
C ILE A 414 11.83 15.46 -22.32
N GLN A 415 11.29 14.52 -23.12
CA GLN A 415 11.47 13.08 -22.92
C GLN A 415 11.41 12.33 -24.22
N GLY A 416 12.43 11.57 -24.52
CA GLY A 416 12.51 10.64 -25.64
C GLY A 416 12.72 9.20 -25.20
N CYS A 417 12.75 8.29 -26.17
CA CYS A 417 13.09 6.88 -26.01
C CYS A 417 13.95 6.41 -27.19
N TYR A 418 14.35 5.14 -27.22
CA TYR A 418 15.26 4.67 -28.27
C TYR A 418 14.64 4.62 -29.68
N SER A 419 13.32 4.69 -29.80
CA SER A 419 12.59 4.75 -31.10
C SER A 419 12.19 6.17 -31.51
N THR A 420 12.61 7.20 -30.77
CA THR A 420 12.27 8.59 -31.05
C THR A 420 12.81 9.07 -32.40
N ILE A 421 11.92 9.73 -33.17
CA ILE A 421 12.29 10.49 -34.37
C ILE A 421 12.05 11.96 -34.06
N ILE A 422 13.11 12.77 -33.97
CA ILE A 422 13.00 14.18 -33.59
C ILE A 422 12.39 14.98 -34.77
N PRO A 423 11.20 15.62 -34.60
CA PRO A 423 10.58 16.43 -35.64
C PRO A 423 11.39 17.69 -35.98
N ASN A 424 11.28 18.14 -37.23
CA ASN A 424 11.93 19.38 -37.69
C ASN A 424 11.42 20.66 -37.02
N SER A 425 10.38 20.58 -36.24
CA SER A 425 9.82 21.69 -35.45
C SER A 425 10.42 21.81 -34.05
N VAL A 426 11.20 20.82 -33.61
CA VAL A 426 11.90 20.83 -32.31
C VAL A 426 13.09 21.78 -32.39
N THR A 427 13.18 22.70 -31.43
CA THR A 427 14.24 23.72 -31.37
C THR A 427 15.28 23.47 -30.27
N SER A 428 14.93 22.61 -29.29
CA SER A 428 15.82 22.27 -28.18
C SER A 428 15.63 20.82 -27.75
N ILE A 429 16.71 20.15 -27.41
CA ILE A 429 16.69 18.88 -26.66
C ILE A 429 16.90 19.27 -25.20
N GLY A 430 15.91 19.01 -24.35
CA GLY A 430 15.90 19.38 -22.94
C GLY A 430 16.88 18.57 -22.08
N ASP A 431 17.02 18.99 -20.84
CA ASP A 431 17.85 18.30 -19.86
C ASP A 431 17.29 16.89 -19.63
N TRP A 432 18.18 15.90 -19.48
CA TRP A 432 17.86 14.48 -19.28
C TRP A 432 17.01 13.83 -20.38
N ALA A 433 16.72 14.50 -21.49
CA ALA A 433 15.71 14.09 -22.49
C ALA A 433 15.84 12.63 -23.00
N PHE A 434 17.05 12.11 -23.14
CA PHE A 434 17.37 10.73 -23.52
C PHE A 434 18.26 10.01 -22.50
N ALA A 435 18.43 10.58 -21.30
CA ALA A 435 19.33 9.99 -20.33
C ALA A 435 18.90 8.56 -19.96
N SER A 436 19.89 7.68 -19.78
CA SER A 436 19.69 6.27 -19.50
C SER A 436 18.85 5.53 -20.56
N CYS A 437 19.09 5.84 -21.84
CA CYS A 437 18.55 5.11 -22.99
C CYS A 437 19.61 4.14 -23.57
N PRO A 438 19.90 2.99 -22.95
CA PRO A 438 21.02 2.12 -23.35
C PRO A 438 20.81 1.47 -24.73
N ARG A 439 19.56 1.38 -25.19
CA ARG A 439 19.20 0.80 -26.50
C ARG A 439 19.23 1.82 -27.63
N LEU A 440 19.45 3.11 -27.34
CA LEU A 440 19.61 4.15 -28.36
C LEU A 440 20.97 3.98 -29.04
N THR A 441 20.99 3.45 -30.28
CA THR A 441 22.23 3.20 -31.03
C THR A 441 22.64 4.36 -31.92
N SER A 442 21.63 5.11 -32.43
CA SER A 442 21.83 6.32 -33.23
C SER A 442 20.58 7.19 -33.15
N ILE A 443 20.75 8.50 -33.35
CA ILE A 443 19.64 9.45 -33.47
C ILE A 443 20.02 10.57 -34.42
N THR A 444 19.06 11.04 -35.22
CA THR A 444 19.25 12.19 -36.09
C THR A 444 18.71 13.43 -35.42
N ILE A 445 19.58 14.42 -35.19
CA ILE A 445 19.20 15.73 -34.66
C ILE A 445 18.94 16.66 -35.87
N PRO A 446 17.70 17.20 -36.02
CA PRO A 446 17.38 18.07 -37.15
C PRO A 446 18.04 19.46 -37.05
N ASN A 447 18.18 20.14 -38.19
CA ASN A 447 18.80 21.47 -38.27
C ASN A 447 17.99 22.60 -37.56
N SER A 448 16.83 22.31 -37.04
CA SER A 448 16.03 23.21 -36.21
C SER A 448 16.54 23.29 -34.77
N VAL A 449 17.27 22.27 -34.30
CA VAL A 449 17.76 22.20 -32.91
C VAL A 449 18.96 23.13 -32.73
N THR A 450 18.85 24.03 -31.77
CA THR A 450 19.87 25.04 -31.45
C THR A 450 20.64 24.77 -30.16
N SER A 451 20.10 23.91 -29.27
CA SER A 451 20.73 23.54 -28.00
C SER A 451 20.48 22.09 -27.61
N ILE A 452 21.47 21.52 -26.94
CA ILE A 452 21.42 20.20 -26.28
C ILE A 452 21.62 20.48 -24.80
N GLY A 453 20.63 20.12 -23.98
CA GLY A 453 20.58 20.37 -22.54
C GLY A 453 21.57 19.55 -21.72
N ASP A 454 21.61 19.82 -20.44
CA ASP A 454 22.46 19.10 -19.49
C ASP A 454 22.00 17.64 -19.38
N TRP A 455 22.95 16.71 -19.32
CA TRP A 455 22.73 15.25 -19.20
C TRP A 455 21.83 14.65 -20.31
N ALA A 456 21.57 15.38 -21.40
CA ALA A 456 20.55 15.01 -22.39
C ALA A 456 20.69 13.57 -22.94
N PHE A 457 21.91 13.06 -23.14
CA PHE A 457 22.21 11.69 -23.60
C PHE A 457 23.09 10.90 -22.60
N ARG A 458 23.11 11.34 -21.33
CA ARG A 458 23.90 10.65 -20.31
C ARG A 458 23.49 9.19 -20.19
N PHE A 459 24.46 8.27 -20.02
CA PHE A 459 24.23 6.81 -19.96
C PHE A 459 23.54 6.21 -21.20
N CYS A 460 23.59 6.86 -22.37
CA CYS A 460 23.25 6.23 -23.63
C CYS A 460 24.37 5.24 -24.04
N THR A 461 24.53 4.16 -23.29
CA THR A 461 25.67 3.25 -23.42
C THR A 461 25.74 2.55 -24.77
N GLY A 462 24.62 2.42 -25.49
CA GLY A 462 24.57 1.84 -26.85
C GLY A 462 24.82 2.83 -27.99
N LEU A 463 24.91 4.15 -27.71
CA LEU A 463 25.05 5.18 -28.75
C LEU A 463 26.43 5.06 -29.39
N THR A 464 26.46 4.64 -30.68
CA THR A 464 27.69 4.43 -31.42
C THR A 464 28.13 5.65 -32.19
N SER A 465 27.20 6.44 -32.68
CA SER A 465 27.44 7.66 -33.45
C SER A 465 26.26 8.65 -33.30
N ILE A 466 26.58 9.93 -33.36
CA ILE A 466 25.60 11.02 -33.40
C ILE A 466 26.17 12.17 -34.26
N THR A 467 25.30 12.78 -35.04
CA THR A 467 25.67 13.98 -35.81
C THR A 467 24.98 15.20 -35.17
N ILE A 468 25.79 16.15 -34.71
CA ILE A 468 25.33 17.42 -34.17
C ILE A 468 25.23 18.43 -35.33
N PRO A 469 24.07 19.02 -35.66
CA PRO A 469 23.91 19.94 -36.77
C PRO A 469 24.56 21.31 -36.48
N ASN A 470 24.89 22.07 -37.55
CA ASN A 470 25.48 23.39 -37.46
C ASN A 470 24.57 24.47 -36.81
N SER A 471 23.33 24.15 -36.50
CA SER A 471 22.43 24.99 -35.75
C SER A 471 22.67 24.98 -34.24
N VAL A 472 23.31 23.92 -33.72
CA VAL A 472 23.59 23.76 -32.29
C VAL A 472 24.73 24.69 -31.88
N THR A 473 24.48 25.57 -30.93
CA THR A 473 25.45 26.55 -30.42
C THR A 473 26.03 26.17 -29.06
N SER A 474 25.35 25.30 -28.31
CA SER A 474 25.77 24.85 -26.99
C SER A 474 25.53 23.35 -26.76
N ILE A 475 26.47 22.72 -26.08
CA ILE A 475 26.37 21.36 -25.57
C ILE A 475 26.43 21.46 -24.05
N GLY A 476 25.40 20.99 -23.38
CA GLY A 476 25.23 21.09 -21.93
C GLY A 476 26.26 20.27 -21.12
N GLU A 477 26.20 20.45 -19.79
CA GLU A 477 27.02 19.70 -18.84
C GLU A 477 26.69 18.21 -18.94
N GLU A 478 27.72 17.35 -18.95
CA GLU A 478 27.61 15.90 -19.04
C GLU A 478 26.65 15.38 -20.13
N ALA A 479 26.39 16.17 -21.17
CA ALA A 479 25.37 15.87 -22.18
C ALA A 479 25.53 14.48 -22.84
N PHE A 480 26.78 13.98 -23.02
CA PHE A 480 27.12 12.66 -23.56
C PHE A 480 27.95 11.81 -22.59
N SER A 481 27.90 12.14 -21.31
CA SER A 481 28.63 11.40 -20.27
C SER A 481 28.21 9.93 -20.24
N TYR A 482 29.15 9.00 -20.09
CA TYR A 482 28.92 7.55 -20.10
C TYR A 482 28.31 6.99 -21.40
N CYS A 483 28.47 7.65 -22.56
CA CYS A 483 28.16 7.07 -23.86
C CYS A 483 29.28 6.08 -24.21
N LEU A 484 29.29 4.90 -23.61
CA LEU A 484 30.39 3.96 -23.62
C LEU A 484 30.77 3.46 -25.02
N SER A 485 29.78 3.35 -25.93
CA SER A 485 29.96 2.85 -27.31
C SER A 485 30.26 3.96 -28.33
N LEU A 486 30.29 5.23 -27.93
CA LEU A 486 30.50 6.36 -28.83
C LEU A 486 31.96 6.36 -29.33
N THR A 487 32.15 6.04 -30.60
CA THR A 487 33.53 5.90 -31.18
C THR A 487 34.08 7.21 -31.73
N SER A 488 33.18 8.07 -32.24
CA SER A 488 33.54 9.39 -32.78
C SER A 488 32.35 10.34 -32.72
N ILE A 489 32.66 11.63 -32.62
CA ILE A 489 31.66 12.70 -32.71
C ILE A 489 32.29 13.92 -33.39
N THR A 490 31.51 14.61 -34.19
CA THR A 490 31.90 15.88 -34.79
C THR A 490 31.19 17.03 -34.11
N ILE A 491 31.97 17.97 -33.55
CA ILE A 491 31.46 19.20 -32.97
C ILE A 491 31.36 20.24 -34.09
N PRO A 492 30.16 20.85 -34.31
CA PRO A 492 29.99 21.81 -35.40
C PRO A 492 30.65 23.17 -35.10
N ASN A 493 30.94 23.93 -36.16
CA ASN A 493 31.57 25.25 -36.05
C ASN A 493 30.71 26.33 -35.40
N SER A 494 29.48 26.02 -35.03
CA SER A 494 28.56 26.87 -34.25
C SER A 494 28.79 26.78 -32.75
N VAL A 495 29.41 25.71 -32.27
CA VAL A 495 29.64 25.49 -30.83
C VAL A 495 30.85 26.33 -30.37
N THR A 496 30.62 27.12 -29.33
CA THR A 496 31.65 28.01 -28.75
C THR A 496 32.23 27.49 -27.43
N SER A 497 31.57 26.57 -26.77
CA SER A 497 32.01 25.97 -25.50
C SER A 497 31.61 24.51 -25.41
N ILE A 498 32.46 23.71 -24.78
CA ILE A 498 32.18 22.32 -24.37
C ILE A 498 31.94 22.32 -22.88
N GLY A 499 30.77 21.83 -22.43
CA GLY A 499 30.36 21.80 -21.02
C GLY A 499 31.25 20.94 -20.13
N ASN A 500 31.09 21.09 -18.80
CA ASN A 500 31.77 20.21 -17.84
C ASN A 500 31.34 18.75 -18.09
N GLY A 501 32.29 17.81 -18.05
CA GLY A 501 32.00 16.40 -18.22
C GLY A 501 31.27 16.01 -19.50
N ALA A 502 31.13 16.90 -20.50
CA ALA A 502 30.25 16.72 -21.67
C ALA A 502 30.44 15.36 -22.37
N PHE A 503 31.66 14.81 -22.40
CA PHE A 503 32.01 13.50 -22.95
C PHE A 503 32.71 12.60 -21.92
N SER A 504 32.52 12.89 -20.64
CA SER A 504 33.13 12.09 -19.57
C SER A 504 32.77 10.60 -19.69
N HIS A 505 33.74 9.72 -19.47
CA HIS A 505 33.58 8.26 -19.57
C HIS A 505 33.05 7.72 -20.91
N CYS A 506 33.24 8.46 -22.03
CA CYS A 506 33.06 7.92 -23.37
C CYS A 506 34.27 7.00 -23.71
N SER A 507 34.30 5.80 -23.13
CA SER A 507 35.47 4.92 -23.16
C SER A 507 35.90 4.46 -24.55
N SER A 508 34.95 4.38 -25.51
CA SER A 508 35.25 4.02 -26.91
C SER A 508 35.64 5.20 -27.80
N LEU A 509 35.59 6.45 -27.28
CA LEU A 509 35.85 7.65 -28.08
C LEU A 509 37.35 7.71 -28.44
N ALA A 510 37.65 7.35 -29.68
CA ALA A 510 39.04 7.27 -30.17
C ALA A 510 39.52 8.57 -30.80
N SER A 511 38.61 9.39 -31.32
CA SER A 511 38.92 10.67 -31.95
C SER A 511 37.79 11.67 -31.85
N ILE A 512 38.15 12.93 -31.72
CA ILE A 512 37.21 14.06 -31.77
C ILE A 512 37.89 15.26 -32.39
N ILE A 513 37.17 16.03 -33.17
CA ILE A 513 37.66 17.27 -33.79
C ILE A 513 37.06 18.45 -33.01
N ILE A 514 37.89 19.31 -32.44
CA ILE A 514 37.52 20.55 -31.79
C ILE A 514 37.61 21.68 -32.82
N PRO A 515 36.47 22.33 -33.18
CA PRO A 515 36.47 23.39 -34.20
C PRO A 515 37.07 24.70 -33.65
N ASN A 516 37.49 25.58 -34.57
CA ASN A 516 38.08 26.89 -34.26
C ASN A 516 37.07 27.85 -33.57
N SER A 517 35.81 27.53 -33.52
CA SER A 517 34.79 28.28 -32.79
C SER A 517 34.84 28.09 -31.28
N VAL A 518 35.42 26.99 -30.81
CA VAL A 518 35.48 26.66 -29.39
C VAL A 518 36.52 27.54 -28.69
N THR A 519 36.11 28.22 -27.65
CA THR A 519 36.94 29.07 -26.80
C THR A 519 37.19 28.48 -25.41
N SER A 520 36.35 27.58 -24.95
CA SER A 520 36.43 26.95 -23.62
C SER A 520 36.09 25.47 -23.65
N ILE A 521 36.81 24.68 -22.84
CA ILE A 521 36.58 23.27 -22.57
C ILE A 521 36.40 23.14 -21.06
N GLY A 522 35.27 22.60 -20.63
CA GLY A 522 34.87 22.47 -19.23
C GLY A 522 35.72 21.48 -18.41
N GLU A 523 35.53 21.48 -17.11
CA GLU A 523 36.17 20.52 -16.23
C GLU A 523 35.75 19.09 -16.59
N ARG A 524 36.73 18.15 -16.56
CA ARG A 524 36.50 16.73 -16.84
C ARG A 524 35.77 16.43 -18.16
N ALA A 525 35.81 17.37 -19.13
CA ALA A 525 35.02 17.25 -20.36
C ALA A 525 35.23 15.92 -21.11
N PHE A 526 36.45 15.34 -21.06
CA PHE A 526 36.84 14.05 -21.66
C PHE A 526 37.44 13.09 -20.62
N ASP A 527 37.21 13.31 -19.32
CA ASP A 527 37.68 12.40 -18.28
C ASP A 527 37.18 10.99 -18.54
N GLY A 528 38.00 9.95 -18.32
CA GLY A 528 37.60 8.57 -18.55
C GLY A 528 37.45 8.13 -20.01
N CYS A 529 37.79 8.99 -21.02
CA CYS A 529 37.87 8.61 -22.44
C CYS A 529 39.11 7.74 -22.70
N SER A 530 39.09 6.48 -22.30
CA SER A 530 40.27 5.58 -22.30
C SER A 530 40.86 5.30 -23.69
N SER A 531 40.03 5.39 -24.74
CA SER A 531 40.46 5.20 -26.12
C SER A 531 41.07 6.45 -26.77
N LEU A 532 40.95 7.65 -26.16
CA LEU A 532 41.40 8.91 -26.70
C LEU A 532 42.92 9.07 -26.49
N LYS A 533 43.71 8.70 -27.49
CA LYS A 533 45.19 8.74 -27.40
C LYS A 533 45.77 10.13 -27.62
N SER A 534 45.14 10.92 -28.50
CA SER A 534 45.54 12.30 -28.79
C SER A 534 44.36 13.17 -29.17
N ILE A 535 44.45 14.45 -28.87
CA ILE A 535 43.45 15.46 -29.26
C ILE A 535 44.16 16.72 -29.76
N LYS A 536 43.62 17.28 -30.85
CA LYS A 536 44.08 18.56 -31.39
C LYS A 536 43.18 19.68 -30.87
N ILE A 537 43.75 20.69 -30.27
CA ILE A 537 43.07 21.82 -29.68
C ILE A 537 43.46 23.10 -30.43
N PRO A 538 42.50 23.83 -31.02
CA PRO A 538 42.78 25.08 -31.71
C PRO A 538 43.26 26.19 -30.73
N ARG A 539 44.02 27.14 -31.24
CA ARG A 539 44.53 28.29 -30.43
C ARG A 539 43.42 29.19 -29.86
N THR A 540 42.23 29.11 -30.41
CA THR A 540 41.07 29.81 -29.92
C THR A 540 40.61 29.34 -28.53
N VAL A 541 40.98 28.12 -28.11
CA VAL A 541 40.67 27.63 -26.78
C VAL A 541 41.57 28.30 -25.75
N THR A 542 40.98 29.24 -25.02
CA THR A 542 41.64 30.04 -23.98
C THR A 542 41.47 29.49 -22.57
N TYR A 543 40.45 28.66 -22.36
CA TYR A 543 40.17 28.01 -21.08
C TYR A 543 40.07 26.49 -21.22
N ILE A 544 40.77 25.79 -20.35
CA ILE A 544 40.67 24.33 -20.20
C ILE A 544 40.50 24.03 -18.73
N GLY A 545 39.35 23.41 -18.39
CA GLY A 545 39.01 23.05 -17.03
C GLY A 545 39.92 21.98 -16.44
N LYS A 546 39.89 21.84 -15.13
CA LYS A 546 40.67 20.85 -14.39
C LYS A 546 40.29 19.43 -14.82
N GLY A 547 41.28 18.59 -15.12
CA GLY A 547 41.03 17.20 -15.49
C GLY A 547 40.26 17.03 -16.80
N ALA A 548 40.28 18.03 -17.70
CA ALA A 548 39.52 18.02 -18.94
C ALA A 548 39.83 16.81 -19.82
N PHE A 549 41.04 16.28 -19.74
CA PHE A 549 41.50 15.13 -20.52
C PHE A 549 42.07 14.03 -19.62
N PRO A 550 42.01 12.75 -20.05
CA PRO A 550 42.74 11.67 -19.39
C PRO A 550 44.26 11.91 -19.37
N GLU A 551 44.93 11.48 -18.33
CA GLU A 551 46.40 11.66 -18.17
C GLU A 551 47.22 11.09 -19.34
N HIS A 552 46.73 10.02 -19.97
CA HIS A 552 47.39 9.35 -21.09
C HIS A 552 47.17 10.03 -22.45
N THR A 553 46.27 11.04 -22.51
CA THR A 553 45.91 11.70 -23.77
C THR A 553 46.96 12.76 -24.14
N GLN A 554 47.56 12.64 -25.31
CA GLN A 554 48.46 13.65 -25.85
C GLN A 554 47.64 14.87 -26.35
N VAL A 555 47.77 16.00 -25.70
CA VAL A 555 47.14 17.26 -26.11
C VAL A 555 48.06 18.03 -27.06
N ILE A 556 47.63 18.25 -28.30
CA ILE A 556 48.35 18.95 -29.36
C ILE A 556 47.66 20.29 -29.61
N ARG A 557 48.34 21.43 -29.43
CA ARG A 557 47.85 22.75 -29.79
C ARG A 557 48.23 23.12 -31.22
N GLU A 558 47.22 23.51 -32.01
CA GLU A 558 47.41 23.93 -33.42
C GLU A 558 47.16 25.42 -33.58
#